data_2ab181c79ddd9f80c666438be94c4055
#
_entry.id   2ab181c79ddd9f80c666438be94c4055
#
_cell.length_a   1.000
_cell.length_b   1.000
_cell.length_c   1.000
_cell.angle_alpha   90.00
_cell.angle_beta   90.00
_cell.angle_gamma   90.00
#
_symmetry.space_group_name_H-M   'P 1'
#
loop_
_entity.id
_entity.type
_entity.pdbx_description
1 polymer ?
#
loop_
_entity_poly.entity_id
_entity_poly.type
_entity_poly.pdbx_seq_one_letter_code
_entity_poly.pdbx_strand_id
1 'polypeptide(L)'
;IWGIMAIGVYITFRILDIADLTVDGTMCTGGAVCIMMMLSGHNVWISMLAATLAGMLAGLATGIFHTFMGIPAILAGILTQLSLYSVNLKIMGKANQAINVDKYNLLVSLRHIKNASLSKNTIFIVAVMCILLIAILYWFFGTELGCSLRATGCNPNMSRAQGINTNRNKVLGLMISNGLVGLSSALLTQYQGFADVNMGRGSIVIGLAAVIIGEAIFGRIFRNFALRLLAVIF
;
A
#
# COMPACT_ATOMS: atom_id res chain seq x y z
N ILE A 1 9.35 -2.00 6.19
CA ILE A 1 8.34 -2.59 5.31
C ILE A 1 6.96 -2.06 5.70
N TRP A 2 6.54 -2.19 6.95
CA TRP A 2 5.27 -1.66 7.47
C TRP A 2 5.10 -0.14 7.23
N GLY A 3 6.19 0.62 7.24
CA GLY A 3 6.17 2.05 6.94
C GLY A 3 5.66 2.37 5.53
N ILE A 4 5.91 1.52 4.53
CA ILE A 4 5.38 1.70 3.17
C ILE A 4 3.86 1.55 3.16
N MET A 5 3.33 0.56 3.89
CA MET A 5 1.89 0.39 4.10
C MET A 5 1.30 1.62 4.81
N ALA A 6 1.96 2.09 5.86
CA ALA A 6 1.51 3.26 6.62
C ALA A 6 1.46 4.54 5.76
N ILE A 7 2.39 4.71 4.80
CA ILE A 7 2.31 5.78 3.79
C ILE A 7 1.05 5.62 2.92
N GLY A 8 0.72 4.41 2.49
CA GLY A 8 -0.53 4.14 1.78
C GLY A 8 -1.75 4.59 2.59
N VAL A 9 -1.84 4.15 3.85
CA VAL A 9 -2.92 4.55 4.76
C VAL A 9 -2.94 6.06 5.00
N TYR A 10 -1.79 6.73 5.07
CA TYR A 10 -1.69 8.18 5.18
C TYR A 10 -2.37 8.90 4.00
N ILE A 11 -2.22 8.38 2.80
CA ILE A 11 -2.84 8.98 1.60
C ILE A 11 -4.36 8.89 1.69
N THR A 12 -4.93 7.75 2.07
CA THR A 12 -6.38 7.61 2.18
C THR A 12 -6.95 8.37 3.37
N PHE A 13 -6.37 8.20 4.54
CA PHE A 13 -6.91 8.76 5.78
C PHE A 13 -6.67 10.27 5.90
N ARG A 14 -5.44 10.75 5.60
CA ARG A 14 -5.08 12.15 5.83
C ARG A 14 -5.25 13.05 4.61
N ILE A 15 -4.99 12.54 3.40
CA ILE A 15 -5.07 13.36 2.19
C ILE A 15 -6.47 13.33 1.60
N LEU A 16 -7.11 12.16 1.51
CA LEU A 16 -8.46 12.03 0.92
C LEU A 16 -9.59 12.15 1.95
N ASP A 17 -9.29 12.02 3.24
CA ASP A 17 -10.29 11.95 4.32
C ASP A 17 -11.29 10.80 4.12
N ILE A 18 -10.79 9.64 3.70
CA ILE A 18 -11.56 8.42 3.44
C ILE A 18 -11.00 7.29 4.31
N ALA A 19 -11.86 6.69 5.15
CA ALA A 19 -11.52 5.47 5.89
C ALA A 19 -11.61 4.27 4.95
N ASP A 20 -10.46 3.75 4.52
CA ASP A 20 -10.36 2.63 3.57
C ASP A 20 -10.01 1.32 4.29
N LEU A 21 -11.01 0.47 4.50
CA LEU A 21 -10.84 -0.86 5.09
C LEU A 21 -10.35 -1.92 4.09
N THR A 22 -10.19 -1.56 2.81
CA THR A 22 -9.68 -2.47 1.78
C THR A 22 -8.23 -2.89 2.04
N VAL A 23 -7.47 -2.07 2.79
CA VAL A 23 -6.06 -2.27 3.11
C VAL A 23 -5.78 -3.68 3.61
N ASP A 24 -6.60 -4.20 4.52
CA ASP A 24 -6.45 -5.57 5.06
C ASP A 24 -6.55 -6.65 3.96
N GLY A 25 -7.50 -6.50 3.04
CA GLY A 25 -7.65 -7.40 1.90
C GLY A 25 -6.51 -7.26 0.88
N THR A 26 -6.14 -6.02 0.57
CA THR A 26 -5.07 -5.71 -0.39
C THR A 26 -3.71 -6.19 0.09
N MET A 27 -3.44 -6.14 1.39
CA MET A 27 -2.24 -6.70 2.00
C MET A 27 -2.10 -8.19 1.71
N CYS A 28 -3.20 -8.96 1.83
CA CYS A 28 -3.21 -10.37 1.48
C CYS A 28 -3.05 -10.59 -0.03
N THR A 29 -3.74 -9.78 -0.85
CA THR A 29 -3.72 -9.91 -2.32
C THR A 29 -2.31 -9.66 -2.89
N GLY A 30 -1.64 -8.62 -2.42
CA GLY A 30 -0.27 -8.32 -2.84
C GLY A 30 0.68 -9.46 -2.54
N GLY A 31 0.59 -10.05 -1.33
CA GLY A 31 1.39 -11.21 -0.94
C GLY A 31 1.09 -12.46 -1.76
N ALA A 32 -0.19 -12.76 -1.95
CA ALA A 32 -0.64 -13.91 -2.74
C ALA A 32 -0.14 -13.84 -4.19
N VAL A 33 -0.32 -12.69 -4.86
CA VAL A 33 0.13 -12.50 -6.24
C VAL A 33 1.66 -12.57 -6.34
N CYS A 34 2.38 -11.92 -5.42
CA CYS A 34 3.85 -11.96 -5.40
C CYS A 34 4.38 -13.40 -5.30
N ILE A 35 3.87 -14.17 -4.33
CA ILE A 35 4.30 -15.57 -4.12
C ILE A 35 4.00 -16.43 -5.32
N MET A 36 2.79 -16.36 -5.87
CA MET A 36 2.40 -17.21 -6.98
C MET A 36 3.19 -16.90 -8.26
N MET A 37 3.49 -15.63 -8.53
CA MET A 37 4.35 -15.22 -9.63
C MET A 37 5.79 -15.74 -9.45
N MET A 38 6.32 -15.70 -8.23
CA MET A 38 7.65 -16.23 -7.94
C MET A 38 7.70 -17.77 -8.09
N LEU A 39 6.68 -18.48 -7.61
CA LEU A 39 6.57 -19.94 -7.79
C LEU A 39 6.46 -20.34 -9.27
N SER A 40 5.86 -19.50 -10.11
CA SER A 40 5.81 -19.67 -11.57
C SER A 40 7.14 -19.36 -12.25
N GLY A 41 8.21 -19.02 -11.52
CA GLY A 41 9.55 -18.78 -12.05
C GLY A 41 9.80 -17.37 -12.60
N HIS A 42 8.91 -16.42 -12.37
CA HIS A 42 9.11 -15.03 -12.80
C HIS A 42 10.11 -14.29 -11.90
N ASN A 43 10.75 -13.28 -12.47
CA ASN A 43 11.67 -12.41 -11.75
C ASN A 43 10.97 -11.68 -10.59
N VAL A 44 11.71 -11.49 -9.49
CA VAL A 44 11.20 -10.81 -8.27
C VAL A 44 10.66 -9.41 -8.56
N TRP A 45 11.30 -8.65 -9.45
CA TRP A 45 10.85 -7.32 -9.85
C TRP A 45 9.49 -7.33 -10.56
N ILE A 46 9.29 -8.31 -11.45
CA ILE A 46 8.00 -8.49 -12.14
C ILE A 46 6.92 -8.89 -11.15
N SER A 47 7.24 -9.78 -10.20
CA SER A 47 6.32 -10.20 -9.14
C SER A 47 5.90 -9.04 -8.22
N MET A 48 6.83 -8.14 -7.91
CA MET A 48 6.53 -6.93 -7.14
C MET A 48 5.64 -5.95 -7.92
N LEU A 49 5.92 -5.73 -9.21
CA LEU A 49 5.08 -4.90 -10.07
C LEU A 49 3.67 -5.49 -10.21
N ALA A 50 3.56 -6.80 -10.40
CA ALA A 50 2.26 -7.47 -10.46
C ALA A 50 1.48 -7.33 -9.14
N ALA A 51 2.14 -7.42 -7.99
CA ALA A 51 1.53 -7.22 -6.68
C ALA A 51 1.03 -5.77 -6.49
N THR A 52 1.81 -4.77 -6.94
CA THR A 52 1.39 -3.36 -6.91
C THR A 52 0.17 -3.12 -7.80
N LEU A 53 0.17 -3.67 -9.01
CA LEU A 53 -0.97 -3.57 -9.93
C LEU A 53 -2.21 -4.26 -9.36
N ALA A 54 -2.07 -5.43 -8.76
CA ALA A 54 -3.18 -6.11 -8.08
C ALA A 54 -3.75 -5.27 -6.94
N GLY A 55 -2.89 -4.61 -6.15
CA GLY A 55 -3.30 -3.64 -5.13
C GLY A 55 -4.05 -2.45 -5.73
N MET A 56 -3.56 -1.88 -6.84
CA MET A 56 -4.24 -0.78 -7.54
C MET A 56 -5.62 -1.19 -8.05
N LEU A 57 -5.78 -2.41 -8.56
CA LEU A 57 -7.07 -2.95 -9.01
C LEU A 57 -8.04 -3.13 -7.82
N ALA A 58 -7.57 -3.58 -6.68
CA ALA A 58 -8.38 -3.65 -5.46
C ALA A 58 -8.87 -2.27 -5.03
N GLY A 59 -7.98 -1.26 -5.01
CA GLY A 59 -8.34 0.13 -4.74
C GLY A 59 -9.30 0.73 -5.76
N LEU A 60 -9.15 0.36 -7.05
CA LEU A 60 -10.09 0.74 -8.10
C LEU A 60 -11.49 0.18 -7.84
N ALA A 61 -11.60 -1.09 -7.47
CA ALA A 61 -12.90 -1.72 -7.16
C ALA A 61 -13.60 -0.99 -6.01
N THR A 62 -12.89 -0.72 -4.90
CA THR A 62 -13.43 0.05 -3.77
C THR A 62 -13.83 1.46 -4.20
N GLY A 63 -12.98 2.12 -5.01
CA GLY A 63 -13.25 3.44 -5.53
C GLY A 63 -14.52 3.49 -6.39
N ILE A 64 -14.76 2.49 -7.23
CA ILE A 64 -15.98 2.39 -8.04
C ILE A 64 -17.19 2.20 -7.13
N PHE A 65 -17.15 1.29 -6.17
CA PHE A 65 -18.26 1.07 -5.24
C PHE A 65 -18.61 2.34 -4.46
N HIS A 66 -17.59 3.08 -4.00
CA HIS A 66 -17.82 4.32 -3.26
C HIS A 66 -18.35 5.45 -4.14
N THR A 67 -17.78 5.67 -5.33
CA THR A 67 -18.05 6.88 -6.13
C THR A 67 -19.19 6.72 -7.12
N PHE A 68 -19.32 5.55 -7.77
CA PHE A 68 -20.37 5.30 -8.79
C PHE A 68 -21.61 4.67 -8.20
N MET A 69 -21.46 3.74 -7.26
CA MET A 69 -22.60 3.09 -6.61
C MET A 69 -23.12 3.85 -5.38
N GLY A 70 -22.40 4.89 -4.94
CA GLY A 70 -22.80 5.71 -3.80
C GLY A 70 -22.72 5.00 -2.44
N ILE A 71 -22.00 3.89 -2.35
CA ILE A 71 -21.85 3.11 -1.12
C ILE A 71 -20.91 3.88 -0.16
N PRO A 72 -21.25 3.97 1.15
CA PRO A 72 -20.33 4.55 2.13
C PRO A 72 -18.94 3.91 2.06
N ALA A 73 -17.87 4.73 2.18
CA ALA A 73 -16.50 4.28 1.96
C ALA A 73 -16.10 3.07 2.84
N ILE A 74 -16.48 3.09 4.11
CA ILE A 74 -16.25 1.99 5.05
C ILE A 74 -16.89 0.70 4.55
N LEU A 75 -18.15 0.75 4.13
CA LEU A 75 -18.88 -0.42 3.65
C LEU A 75 -18.32 -0.94 2.33
N ALA A 76 -17.94 -0.04 1.40
CA ALA A 76 -17.28 -0.39 0.15
C ALA A 76 -15.95 -1.12 0.42
N GLY A 77 -15.16 -0.64 1.39
CA GLY A 77 -13.92 -1.29 1.81
C GLY A 77 -14.14 -2.71 2.36
N ILE A 78 -15.13 -2.88 3.24
CA ILE A 78 -15.48 -4.21 3.81
C ILE A 78 -15.93 -5.18 2.70
N LEU A 79 -16.77 -4.73 1.77
CA LEU A 79 -17.23 -5.56 0.65
C LEU A 79 -16.05 -6.02 -0.23
N THR A 80 -15.15 -5.11 -0.56
CA THR A 80 -13.96 -5.44 -1.35
C THR A 80 -13.04 -6.38 -0.58
N GLN A 81 -12.81 -6.16 0.71
CA GLN A 81 -11.98 -7.02 1.56
C GLN A 81 -12.52 -8.47 1.59
N LEU A 82 -13.83 -8.65 1.80
CA LEU A 82 -14.46 -9.98 1.81
C LEU A 82 -14.38 -10.66 0.43
N SER A 83 -14.57 -9.92 -0.64
CA SER A 83 -14.40 -10.43 -2.01
C SER A 83 -12.96 -10.85 -2.28
N LEU A 84 -11.99 -10.04 -1.88
CA LEU A 84 -10.56 -10.32 -2.03
C LEU A 84 -10.14 -11.57 -1.25
N TYR A 85 -10.75 -11.85 -0.10
CA TYR A 85 -10.46 -13.07 0.66
C TYR A 85 -10.71 -14.33 -0.19
N SER A 86 -11.86 -14.40 -0.87
CA SER A 86 -12.20 -15.51 -1.77
C SER A 86 -11.26 -15.58 -2.99
N VAL A 87 -10.92 -14.43 -3.56
CA VAL A 87 -9.99 -14.34 -4.70
C VAL A 87 -8.60 -14.83 -4.29
N ASN A 88 -8.10 -14.42 -3.13
CA ASN A 88 -6.79 -14.80 -2.61
C ASN A 88 -6.70 -16.31 -2.36
N LEU A 89 -7.74 -16.92 -1.79
CA LEU A 89 -7.83 -18.38 -1.64
C LEU A 89 -7.77 -19.09 -2.99
N LYS A 90 -8.43 -18.57 -4.01
CA LYS A 90 -8.40 -19.14 -5.36
C LYS A 90 -7.04 -18.98 -6.02
N ILE A 91 -6.37 -17.85 -5.83
CA ILE A 91 -5.02 -17.59 -6.37
C ILE A 91 -3.99 -18.52 -5.74
N MET A 92 -3.99 -18.63 -4.40
CA MET A 92 -3.00 -19.44 -3.67
C MET A 92 -3.32 -20.94 -3.66
N GLY A 93 -4.57 -21.32 -3.87
CA GLY A 93 -5.03 -22.72 -3.78
C GLY A 93 -4.98 -23.33 -2.37
N LYS A 94 -4.33 -22.65 -1.42
CA LYS A 94 -4.16 -23.03 -0.01
C LYS A 94 -4.24 -21.80 0.87
N ALA A 95 -4.54 -21.96 2.15
CA ALA A 95 -4.62 -20.86 3.11
C ALA A 95 -3.24 -20.23 3.39
N ASN A 96 -2.19 -21.00 3.34
CA ASN A 96 -0.81 -20.58 3.52
C ASN A 96 0.08 -21.18 2.43
N GLN A 97 0.88 -20.34 1.76
CA GLN A 97 1.82 -20.75 0.73
C GLN A 97 3.22 -20.27 1.12
N ALA A 98 4.14 -21.24 1.32
CA ALA A 98 5.53 -20.94 1.62
C ALA A 98 6.38 -21.00 0.35
N ILE A 99 7.45 -20.19 0.33
CA ILE A 99 8.48 -20.21 -0.71
C ILE A 99 9.77 -20.75 -0.12
N ASN A 100 10.46 -21.58 -0.88
CA ASN A 100 11.79 -22.03 -0.54
C ASN A 100 12.79 -20.88 -0.82
N VAL A 101 13.22 -20.21 0.27
CA VAL A 101 14.10 -19.03 0.23
C VAL A 101 15.44 -19.30 -0.47
N ASP A 102 15.88 -20.57 -0.53
CA ASP A 102 17.16 -20.98 -1.11
C ASP A 102 17.11 -21.07 -2.64
N LYS A 103 15.93 -21.24 -3.22
CA LYS A 103 15.75 -21.47 -4.66
C LYS A 103 15.56 -20.16 -5.46
N TYR A 104 15.14 -19.09 -4.81
CA TYR A 104 14.80 -17.83 -5.46
C TYR A 104 15.68 -16.69 -4.98
N ASN A 105 16.14 -15.84 -5.92
CA ASN A 105 16.89 -14.62 -5.60
C ASN A 105 15.95 -13.56 -5.01
N LEU A 106 15.72 -13.62 -3.69
CA LEU A 106 14.88 -12.67 -2.98
C LEU A 106 15.61 -11.34 -2.80
N LEU A 107 14.94 -10.22 -3.02
CA LEU A 107 15.47 -8.88 -2.74
C LEU A 107 15.63 -8.63 -1.25
N VAL A 108 14.66 -9.09 -0.47
CA VAL A 108 14.59 -8.89 0.98
C VAL A 108 14.43 -10.25 1.63
N SER A 109 15.46 -10.71 2.34
CA SER A 109 15.44 -11.99 3.05
C SER A 109 16.06 -11.86 4.44
N LEU A 110 15.51 -12.59 5.42
CA LEU A 110 16.06 -12.70 6.77
C LEU A 110 17.51 -13.18 6.81
N ARG A 111 17.94 -13.99 5.82
CA ARG A 111 19.33 -14.51 5.72
C ARG A 111 20.35 -13.43 5.38
N HIS A 112 19.98 -12.38 4.66
CA HIS A 112 20.90 -11.32 4.24
C HIS A 112 21.26 -10.34 5.35
N ILE A 113 20.64 -10.44 6.51
CA ILE A 113 20.94 -9.60 7.68
C ILE A 113 22.33 -9.94 8.27
N LYS A 114 22.81 -11.18 8.12
CA LYS A 114 24.10 -11.65 8.66
C LYS A 114 25.31 -11.44 7.74
N ASN A 115 25.14 -11.08 6.49
CA ASN A 115 26.26 -10.92 5.56
C ASN A 115 26.75 -9.46 5.55
N ALA A 116 28.04 -9.29 5.84
CA ALA A 116 28.72 -8.01 6.04
C ALA A 116 28.84 -7.09 4.81
N SER A 117 28.25 -7.41 3.66
CA SER A 117 28.24 -6.56 2.48
C SER A 117 27.09 -5.56 2.54
N LEU A 118 27.40 -4.26 2.64
CA LEU A 118 26.42 -3.15 2.74
C LEU A 118 25.34 -3.19 1.66
N SER A 119 25.68 -3.62 0.43
CA SER A 119 24.74 -3.67 -0.69
C SER A 119 23.72 -4.83 -0.61
N LYS A 120 23.92 -5.82 0.26
CA LYS A 120 23.01 -6.95 0.45
C LYS A 120 22.24 -6.91 1.77
N ASN A 121 22.45 -5.87 2.58
CA ASN A 121 21.71 -5.71 3.82
C ASN A 121 20.24 -5.39 3.53
N THR A 122 19.35 -6.25 4.01
CA THR A 122 17.88 -6.09 3.91
C THR A 122 17.41 -4.72 4.38
N ILE A 123 18.00 -4.19 5.48
CA ILE A 123 17.66 -2.87 6.04
C ILE A 123 18.02 -1.77 5.04
N PHE A 124 19.20 -1.85 4.40
CA PHE A 124 19.64 -0.85 3.43
C PHE A 124 18.74 -0.84 2.19
N ILE A 125 18.39 -2.02 1.66
CA ILE A 125 17.50 -2.14 0.49
C ILE A 125 16.12 -1.54 0.80
N VAL A 126 15.55 -1.89 1.95
CA VAL A 126 14.24 -1.36 2.37
C VAL A 126 14.30 0.15 2.60
N ALA A 127 15.37 0.67 3.21
CA ALA A 127 15.56 2.11 3.40
C ALA A 127 15.65 2.86 2.07
N VAL A 128 16.41 2.35 1.11
CA VAL A 128 16.51 2.94 -0.24
C VAL A 128 15.17 2.91 -0.94
N MET A 129 14.43 1.82 -0.86
CA MET A 129 13.08 1.72 -1.42
C MET A 129 12.12 2.73 -0.79
N CYS A 130 12.16 2.91 0.53
CA CYS A 130 11.35 3.92 1.22
C CYS A 130 11.69 5.34 0.76
N ILE A 131 12.98 5.69 0.67
CA ILE A 131 13.42 7.01 0.22
C ILE A 131 12.97 7.26 -1.23
N LEU A 132 13.13 6.28 -2.10
CA LEU A 132 12.71 6.37 -3.50
C LEU A 132 11.20 6.56 -3.61
N LEU A 133 10.40 5.82 -2.83
CA LEU A 133 8.95 5.98 -2.80
C LEU A 133 8.54 7.37 -2.30
N ILE A 134 9.18 7.88 -1.25
CA ILE A 134 8.90 9.24 -0.75
C ILE A 134 9.24 10.28 -1.82
N ALA A 135 10.36 10.13 -2.55
CA ALA A 135 10.74 11.03 -3.63
C ALA A 135 9.71 11.01 -4.77
N ILE A 136 9.25 9.82 -5.17
CA ILE A 136 8.20 9.68 -6.20
C ILE A 136 6.89 10.32 -5.75
N LEU A 137 6.47 10.07 -4.50
CA LEU A 137 5.24 10.66 -3.96
C LEU A 137 5.36 12.18 -3.81
N TYR A 138 6.52 12.67 -3.37
CA TYR A 138 6.75 14.12 -3.27
C TYR A 138 6.62 14.79 -4.63
N TRP A 139 7.23 14.20 -5.67
CA TRP A 139 7.09 14.67 -7.05
C TRP A 139 5.64 14.59 -7.52
N PHE A 140 4.95 13.46 -7.30
CA PHE A 140 3.56 13.25 -7.70
C PHE A 140 2.61 14.28 -7.04
N PHE A 141 2.74 14.51 -5.74
CA PHE A 141 1.91 15.50 -5.04
C PHE A 141 2.26 16.96 -5.35
N GLY A 142 3.36 17.21 -6.06
CA GLY A 142 3.70 18.49 -6.68
C GLY A 142 3.05 18.71 -8.05
N THR A 143 2.53 17.65 -8.69
CA THR A 143 1.83 17.78 -9.98
C THR A 143 0.41 18.30 -9.81
N GLU A 144 -0.22 18.72 -10.91
CA GLU A 144 -1.62 19.18 -10.92
C GLU A 144 -2.60 18.13 -10.38
N LEU A 145 -2.37 16.85 -10.72
CA LEU A 145 -3.17 15.74 -10.21
C LEU A 145 -3.03 15.59 -8.69
N GLY A 146 -1.82 15.68 -8.16
CA GLY A 146 -1.58 15.61 -6.73
C GLY A 146 -2.20 16.79 -5.97
N CYS A 147 -2.12 18.00 -6.53
CA CYS A 147 -2.78 19.17 -5.96
C CYS A 147 -4.30 19.03 -5.97
N SER A 148 -4.88 18.51 -7.05
CA SER A 148 -6.33 18.28 -7.16
C SER A 148 -6.82 17.20 -6.18
N LEU A 149 -6.01 16.17 -5.92
CA LEU A 149 -6.28 15.14 -4.90
C LEU A 149 -6.36 15.77 -3.50
N ARG A 150 -5.37 16.59 -3.14
CA ARG A 150 -5.34 17.30 -1.85
C ARG A 150 -6.53 18.25 -1.69
N ALA A 151 -6.86 19.00 -2.74
CA ALA A 151 -8.01 19.89 -2.75
C ALA A 151 -9.33 19.14 -2.55
N THR A 152 -9.45 17.96 -3.20
CA THR A 152 -10.64 17.10 -3.07
C THR A 152 -10.83 16.58 -1.65
N GLY A 153 -9.74 16.22 -0.95
CA GLY A 153 -9.81 15.77 0.44
C GLY A 153 -10.14 16.90 1.42
N CYS A 154 -9.59 18.11 1.21
CA CYS A 154 -9.86 19.24 2.08
C CYS A 154 -11.31 19.75 1.97
N ASN A 155 -11.82 19.92 0.75
CA ASN A 155 -13.20 20.38 0.53
C ASN A 155 -13.70 19.91 -0.86
N PRO A 156 -14.48 18.81 -0.90
CA PRO A 156 -14.99 18.27 -2.15
C PRO A 156 -15.94 19.22 -2.88
N ASN A 157 -16.72 20.02 -2.13
CA ASN A 157 -17.71 20.94 -2.73
C ASN A 157 -17.01 22.11 -3.43
N MET A 158 -16.00 22.69 -2.80
CA MET A 158 -15.18 23.74 -3.41
C MET A 158 -14.45 23.23 -4.64
N SER A 159 -13.89 22.02 -4.58
CA SER A 159 -13.20 21.40 -5.72
C SER A 159 -14.12 21.19 -6.91
N ARG A 160 -15.38 20.77 -6.67
CA ARG A 160 -16.40 20.65 -7.72
C ARG A 160 -16.76 21.99 -8.34
N ALA A 161 -16.87 23.04 -7.53
CA ALA A 161 -17.17 24.39 -8.01
C ALA A 161 -16.07 24.92 -8.96
N GLN A 162 -14.83 24.47 -8.78
CA GLN A 162 -13.69 24.77 -9.66
C GLN A 162 -13.57 23.85 -10.87
N GLY A 163 -14.55 22.96 -11.12
CA GLY A 163 -14.57 22.04 -12.27
C GLY A 163 -13.75 20.77 -12.07
N ILE A 164 -13.23 20.50 -10.86
CA ILE A 164 -12.46 19.29 -10.58
C ILE A 164 -13.40 18.09 -10.38
N ASN A 165 -13.15 17.01 -11.09
CA ASN A 165 -13.92 15.78 -10.93
C ASN A 165 -13.48 15.02 -9.67
N THR A 166 -14.17 15.28 -8.56
CA THR A 166 -13.85 14.69 -7.25
C THR A 166 -13.98 13.17 -7.23
N ASN A 167 -14.87 12.58 -8.03
CA ASN A 167 -15.07 11.15 -8.09
C ASN A 167 -13.83 10.45 -8.68
N ARG A 168 -13.30 10.96 -9.79
CA ARG A 168 -12.06 10.43 -10.38
C ARG A 168 -10.89 10.56 -9.43
N ASN A 169 -10.76 11.67 -8.73
CA ASN A 169 -9.69 11.89 -7.77
C ASN A 169 -9.76 10.90 -6.59
N LYS A 170 -10.94 10.65 -6.06
CA LYS A 170 -11.12 9.65 -4.99
C LYS A 170 -10.71 8.25 -5.45
N VAL A 171 -11.12 7.83 -6.65
CA VAL A 171 -10.73 6.54 -7.22
C VAL A 171 -9.21 6.46 -7.40
N LEU A 172 -8.58 7.48 -8.00
CA LEU A 172 -7.13 7.52 -8.20
C LEU A 172 -6.37 7.46 -6.87
N GLY A 173 -6.81 8.19 -5.86
CA GLY A 173 -6.16 8.16 -4.56
C GLY A 173 -6.26 6.80 -3.87
N LEU A 174 -7.42 6.13 -3.95
CA LEU A 174 -7.59 4.77 -3.44
C LEU A 174 -6.73 3.75 -4.22
N MET A 175 -6.59 3.91 -5.54
CA MET A 175 -5.70 3.08 -6.35
C MET A 175 -4.24 3.22 -5.94
N ILE A 176 -3.75 4.44 -5.79
CA ILE A 176 -2.35 4.70 -5.43
C ILE A 176 -2.07 4.16 -4.02
N SER A 177 -2.94 4.43 -3.06
CA SER A 177 -2.80 3.93 -1.70
C SER A 177 -2.74 2.41 -1.65
N ASN A 178 -3.73 1.73 -2.22
CA ASN A 178 -3.78 0.27 -2.24
C ASN A 178 -2.64 -0.34 -3.08
N GLY A 179 -2.14 0.37 -4.09
CA GLY A 179 -0.91 -0.02 -4.80
C GLY A 179 0.31 -0.06 -3.90
N LEU A 180 0.49 0.95 -3.04
CA LEU A 180 1.58 0.99 -2.04
C LEU A 180 1.43 -0.12 -1.00
N VAL A 181 0.21 -0.40 -0.57
CA VAL A 181 -0.08 -1.52 0.34
C VAL A 181 0.29 -2.86 -0.32
N GLY A 182 -0.06 -3.07 -1.58
CA GLY A 182 0.31 -4.26 -2.35
C GLY A 182 1.83 -4.41 -2.48
N LEU A 183 2.56 -3.32 -2.70
CA LEU A 183 4.02 -3.30 -2.75
C LEU A 183 4.63 -3.65 -1.39
N SER A 184 4.11 -3.06 -0.30
CA SER A 184 4.54 -3.37 1.06
C SER A 184 4.35 -4.85 1.38
N SER A 185 3.21 -5.41 0.98
CA SER A 185 2.90 -6.82 1.16
C SER A 185 3.85 -7.73 0.39
N ALA A 186 4.18 -7.39 -0.86
CA ALA A 186 5.15 -8.12 -1.66
C ALA A 186 6.53 -8.19 -0.98
N LEU A 187 6.99 -7.08 -0.39
CA LEU A 187 8.23 -7.05 0.37
C LEU A 187 8.14 -7.84 1.67
N LEU A 188 7.00 -7.77 2.37
CA LEU A 188 6.78 -8.50 3.62
C LEU A 188 6.78 -10.01 3.38
N THR A 189 6.14 -10.45 2.32
CA THR A 189 6.06 -11.86 1.92
C THR A 189 7.43 -12.43 1.54
N GLN A 190 8.26 -11.66 0.85
CA GLN A 190 9.64 -12.03 0.56
C GLN A 190 10.48 -12.11 1.84
N TYR A 191 10.27 -11.18 2.77
CA TYR A 191 10.99 -11.16 4.05
C TYR A 191 10.63 -12.35 4.92
N GLN A 192 9.34 -12.70 5.01
CA GLN A 192 8.85 -13.82 5.81
C GLN A 192 9.05 -15.18 5.13
N GLY A 193 9.11 -15.23 3.78
CA GLY A 193 9.19 -16.46 3.00
C GLY A 193 7.86 -17.21 2.87
N PHE A 194 6.74 -16.61 3.25
CA PHE A 194 5.40 -17.19 3.09
C PHE A 194 4.35 -16.08 2.93
N ALA A 195 3.22 -16.42 2.30
CA ALA A 195 1.99 -15.63 2.33
C ALA A 195 0.87 -16.43 3.01
N ASP A 196 0.12 -15.75 3.85
CA ASP A 196 -1.07 -16.26 4.51
C ASP A 196 -2.28 -15.41 4.12
N VAL A 197 -3.45 -16.04 3.94
CA VAL A 197 -4.69 -15.33 3.59
C VAL A 197 -5.14 -14.37 4.69
N ASN A 198 -4.66 -14.56 5.91
CA ASN A 198 -5.01 -13.72 7.05
C ASN A 198 -3.91 -12.72 7.42
N MET A 199 -2.78 -12.64 6.66
CA MET A 199 -1.64 -11.80 7.00
C MET A 199 -1.96 -10.30 7.05
N GLY A 200 -3.03 -9.87 6.39
CA GLY A 200 -3.50 -8.47 6.39
C GLY A 200 -4.46 -8.10 7.51
N ARG A 201 -4.92 -9.06 8.31
CA ARG A 201 -5.88 -8.76 9.38
C ARG A 201 -5.28 -7.82 10.41
N GLY A 202 -5.93 -6.67 10.61
CA GLY A 202 -5.49 -5.63 11.55
C GLY A 202 -4.37 -4.74 11.02
N SER A 203 -3.93 -4.89 9.78
CA SER A 203 -2.90 -4.03 9.18
C SER A 203 -3.34 -2.58 9.12
N ILE A 204 -4.61 -2.32 8.87
CA ILE A 204 -5.17 -0.97 8.89
C ILE A 204 -5.03 -0.30 10.27
N VAL A 205 -5.21 -1.06 11.36
CA VAL A 205 -5.08 -0.53 12.72
C VAL A 205 -3.65 -0.09 12.99
N ILE A 206 -2.68 -0.92 12.58
CA ILE A 206 -1.24 -0.59 12.67
C ILE A 206 -0.93 0.66 11.83
N GLY A 207 -1.44 0.71 10.60
CA GLY A 207 -1.24 1.85 9.70
C GLY A 207 -1.84 3.14 10.26
N LEU A 208 -3.07 3.10 10.76
CA LEU A 208 -3.71 4.28 11.38
C LEU A 208 -2.97 4.72 12.66
N ALA A 209 -2.56 3.78 13.50
CA ALA A 209 -1.78 4.10 14.69
C ALA A 209 -0.46 4.79 14.32
N ALA A 210 0.27 4.28 13.33
CA ALA A 210 1.50 4.89 12.83
C ALA A 210 1.26 6.31 12.30
N VAL A 211 0.18 6.53 11.54
CA VAL A 211 -0.18 7.85 11.02
C VAL A 211 -0.51 8.83 12.14
N ILE A 212 -1.35 8.42 13.09
CA ILE A 212 -1.79 9.30 14.20
C ILE A 212 -0.63 9.63 15.12
N ILE A 213 0.18 8.65 15.50
CA ILE A 213 1.34 8.84 16.39
C ILE A 213 2.40 9.69 15.67
N GLY A 214 2.71 9.37 14.41
CA GLY A 214 3.66 10.13 13.60
C GLY A 214 3.25 11.60 13.45
N GLU A 215 1.97 11.87 13.23
CA GLU A 215 1.46 13.24 13.15
C GLU A 215 1.42 13.96 14.50
N ALA A 216 1.10 13.26 15.58
CA ALA A 216 1.08 13.84 16.93
C ALA A 216 2.48 14.28 17.40
N ILE A 217 3.49 13.44 17.16
CA ILE A 217 4.87 13.71 17.60
C ILE A 217 5.57 14.70 16.68
N PHE A 218 5.50 14.47 15.37
CA PHE A 218 6.30 15.18 14.38
C PHE A 218 5.53 16.25 13.61
N GLY A 219 4.20 16.25 13.64
CA GLY A 219 3.37 17.15 12.84
C GLY A 219 3.58 18.63 13.14
N ARG A 220 4.01 18.98 14.37
CA ARG A 220 4.39 20.34 14.76
C ARG A 220 5.79 20.73 14.30
N ILE A 221 6.71 19.76 14.20
CA ILE A 221 8.12 19.97 13.89
C ILE A 221 8.32 20.02 12.36
N PHE A 222 7.65 19.13 11.65
CA PHE A 222 7.82 18.96 10.21
C PHE A 222 6.72 19.67 9.41
N ARG A 223 7.02 20.88 8.91
CA ARG A 223 6.12 21.63 8.02
C ARG A 223 6.10 21.09 6.59
N ASN A 224 7.18 20.41 6.16
CA ASN A 224 7.31 19.89 4.80
C ASN A 224 6.61 18.54 4.63
N PHE A 225 5.93 18.36 3.48
CA PHE A 225 5.18 17.14 3.16
C PHE A 225 6.05 15.87 3.18
N ALA A 226 7.26 15.93 2.61
CA ALA A 226 8.18 14.79 2.60
C ALA A 226 8.61 14.36 4.02
N LEU A 227 8.82 15.34 4.92
CA LEU A 227 9.17 15.07 6.31
C LEU A 227 7.99 14.47 7.10
N ARG A 228 6.75 14.83 6.76
CA ARG A 228 5.56 14.19 7.35
C ARG A 228 5.41 12.73 6.91
N LEU A 229 5.74 12.40 5.65
CA LEU A 229 5.78 11.02 5.20
C LEU A 229 6.87 10.20 5.91
N LEU A 230 8.04 10.81 6.17
CA LEU A 230 9.07 10.18 6.99
C LEU A 230 8.61 9.94 8.43
N ALA A 231 7.88 10.89 9.02
CA ALA A 231 7.35 10.77 10.38
C ALA A 231 6.38 9.58 10.56
N VAL A 232 5.69 9.20 9.50
CA VAL A 232 4.77 8.04 9.52
C VAL A 232 5.52 6.71 9.47
N ILE A 233 6.79 6.71 9.01
CA ILE A 233 7.61 5.49 8.94
C ILE A 233 8.24 5.14 10.29
N PHE A 234 8.51 6.15 11.11
CA PHE A 234 9.08 6.01 12.46
C PHE A 234 8.03 5.76 13.52
#